data_42be2a0b0acd992925cf486709941ca6
#
_entry.id   42be2a0b0acd992925cf486709941ca6
#
_cell.length_a   1.000
_cell.length_b   1.000
_cell.length_c   1.000
_cell.angle_alpha   90.00
_cell.angle_beta   90.00
_cell.angle_gamma   90.00
#
_symmetry.space_group_name_H-M   'P 1'
#
loop_
_entity.id
_entity.type
_entity.pdbx_description
1 polymer ?
#
loop_
_entity_poly.entity_id
_entity_poly.type
_entity_poly.pdbx_seq_one_letter_code
_entity_poly.pdbx_strand_id
1 'polypeptide(L)'
;MSNDKEQDLKDKARKLHFNSIVVDTHADTISRMVDPTNNTHGIHDDPDRGRDHYPIEDQGVDISKRLEDGHLDLPRIFEGGLGVQWWSCFVYSGYIAKKETIDRSLVLID
;
A
#
# COMPACT_ATOMS: atom_id res chain seq x y z
N MET A 1 31.33 -18.03 -9.51
CA MET A 1 31.63 -16.57 -9.47
C MET A 1 32.28 -16.29 -8.14
N SER A 2 33.35 -15.49 -8.07
CA SER A 2 33.99 -15.18 -6.80
C SER A 2 33.06 -14.24 -5.98
N ASN A 3 33.04 -14.38 -4.67
CA ASN A 3 32.29 -13.54 -3.73
C ASN A 3 32.51 -12.03 -3.99
N ASP A 4 33.71 -11.66 -4.40
CA ASP A 4 34.11 -10.28 -4.66
C ASP A 4 33.35 -9.64 -5.84
N LYS A 5 33.08 -10.41 -6.90
CA LYS A 5 32.30 -9.90 -8.07
C LYS A 5 30.84 -9.69 -7.72
N GLU A 6 30.27 -10.57 -6.91
CA GLU A 6 28.88 -10.43 -6.46
C GLU A 6 28.71 -9.22 -5.55
N GLN A 7 29.66 -8.98 -4.66
CA GLN A 7 29.65 -7.81 -3.79
C GLN A 7 29.81 -6.52 -4.59
N ASP A 8 30.72 -6.46 -5.55
CA ASP A 8 30.90 -5.28 -6.44
C ASP A 8 29.61 -4.95 -7.22
N LEU A 9 28.89 -5.97 -7.70
CA LEU A 9 27.61 -5.78 -8.38
C LEU A 9 26.51 -5.24 -7.44
N LYS A 10 26.45 -5.74 -6.22
CA LYS A 10 25.50 -5.24 -5.20
C LYS A 10 25.77 -3.78 -4.86
N ASP A 11 27.03 -3.41 -4.69
CA ASP A 11 27.43 -2.05 -4.36
C ASP A 11 27.12 -1.08 -5.52
N LYS A 12 27.35 -1.49 -6.77
CA LYS A 12 26.99 -0.72 -7.96
C LYS A 12 25.47 -0.55 -8.09
N ALA A 13 24.71 -1.62 -7.89
CA ALA A 13 23.26 -1.58 -7.94
C ALA A 13 22.69 -0.65 -6.86
N ARG A 14 23.20 -0.76 -5.62
CA ARG A 14 22.81 0.13 -4.52
C ARG A 14 23.14 1.58 -4.83
N LYS A 15 24.33 1.87 -5.32
CA LYS A 15 24.73 3.22 -5.70
C LYS A 15 23.85 3.80 -6.80
N LEU A 16 23.53 3.02 -7.83
CA LEU A 16 22.62 3.45 -8.90
C LEU A 16 21.24 3.74 -8.34
N HIS A 17 20.67 2.83 -7.53
CA HIS A 17 19.35 2.95 -6.94
C HIS A 17 19.20 4.24 -6.11
N PHE A 18 20.13 4.48 -5.16
CA PHE A 18 20.05 5.64 -4.26
C PHE A 18 20.46 6.97 -4.89
N ASN A 19 21.07 6.95 -6.08
CA ASN A 19 21.36 8.14 -6.87
C ASN A 19 20.32 8.41 -7.96
N SER A 20 19.28 7.61 -8.05
CA SER A 20 18.18 7.74 -9.01
C SER A 20 16.89 8.12 -8.29
N ILE A 21 15.95 8.73 -9.03
CA ILE A 21 14.58 8.88 -8.55
C ILE A 21 13.86 7.56 -8.87
N VAL A 22 13.55 6.80 -7.83
CA VAL A 22 12.78 5.57 -7.94
C VAL A 22 11.31 5.92 -7.84
N VAL A 23 10.52 5.50 -8.82
CA VAL A 23 9.08 5.77 -8.90
C VAL A 23 8.33 4.45 -8.91
N ASP A 24 7.39 4.30 -7.99
CA ASP A 24 6.37 3.26 -8.04
C ASP A 24 5.04 3.88 -8.48
N THR A 25 4.43 3.31 -9.49
CA THR A 25 3.24 3.86 -10.13
C THR A 25 1.94 3.29 -9.61
N HIS A 26 1.98 2.36 -8.65
CA HIS A 26 0.75 1.78 -8.10
C HIS A 26 0.96 1.14 -6.72
N ALA A 27 0.22 1.62 -5.73
CA ALA A 27 0.05 0.92 -4.46
C ALA A 27 -1.34 1.18 -3.88
N ASP A 28 -1.96 0.11 -3.36
CA ASP A 28 -3.30 0.13 -2.77
C ASP A 28 -3.29 0.40 -1.25
N THR A 29 -2.18 0.88 -0.73
CA THR A 29 -1.97 1.06 0.72
C THR A 29 -2.98 2.02 1.33
N ILE A 30 -3.47 3.01 0.57
CA ILE A 30 -4.47 3.98 1.05
C ILE A 30 -5.73 3.27 1.53
N SER A 31 -6.19 2.25 0.83
CA SER A 31 -7.38 1.49 1.27
C SER A 31 -7.19 0.85 2.65
N ARG A 32 -5.97 0.49 3.04
CA ARG A 32 -5.67 -0.04 4.38
C ARG A 32 -5.66 1.03 5.48
N MET A 33 -5.45 2.28 5.11
CA MET A 33 -5.48 3.40 6.07
C MET A 33 -6.91 3.72 6.49
N VAL A 34 -7.89 3.43 5.62
CA VAL A 34 -9.32 3.68 5.85
C VAL A 34 -10.05 2.42 6.27
N ASP A 35 -9.64 1.26 5.77
CA ASP A 35 -10.30 -0.02 6.01
C ASP A 35 -9.26 -1.08 6.40
N PRO A 36 -9.09 -1.32 7.71
CA PRO A 36 -8.10 -2.28 8.21
C PRO A 36 -8.38 -3.71 7.78
N THR A 37 -9.61 -4.03 7.36
CA THR A 37 -9.99 -5.38 6.95
C THR A 37 -9.69 -5.68 5.50
N ASN A 38 -9.45 -4.66 4.68
CA ASN A 38 -8.97 -4.82 3.31
C ASN A 38 -7.56 -5.44 3.25
N ASN A 39 -7.02 -5.80 4.40
CA ASN A 39 -5.75 -6.48 4.55
C ASN A 39 -5.81 -7.99 4.34
N THR A 40 -6.98 -8.58 4.33
CA THR A 40 -7.13 -10.03 4.19
C THR A 40 -7.24 -10.40 2.71
N HIS A 41 -6.25 -11.08 2.20
CA HIS A 41 -6.32 -11.82 0.96
C HIS A 41 -7.58 -12.68 1.01
N GLY A 42 -8.56 -12.42 0.15
CA GLY A 42 -9.79 -13.19 0.11
C GLY A 42 -11.09 -12.43 0.39
N ILE A 43 -11.04 -11.12 0.68
CA ILE A 43 -12.27 -10.31 0.76
C ILE A 43 -13.01 -10.30 -0.59
N HIS A 44 -12.29 -10.47 -1.68
CA HIS A 44 -12.86 -10.57 -3.02
C HIS A 44 -13.68 -11.85 -3.24
N ASP A 45 -13.45 -12.88 -2.43
CA ASP A 45 -14.05 -14.21 -2.60
C ASP A 45 -15.17 -14.49 -1.61
N ASP A 46 -15.34 -13.67 -0.56
CA ASP A 46 -16.42 -13.82 0.40
C ASP A 46 -17.50 -12.76 0.17
N PRO A 47 -18.62 -13.13 -0.50
CA PRO A 47 -19.71 -12.20 -0.79
C PRO A 47 -20.41 -11.70 0.48
N ASP A 48 -20.21 -12.34 1.62
CA ASP A 48 -20.84 -11.96 2.88
C ASP A 48 -19.92 -11.11 3.76
N ARG A 49 -18.60 -11.28 3.66
CA ARG A 49 -17.60 -10.50 4.42
C ARG A 49 -17.42 -9.07 3.92
N GLY A 50 -17.58 -8.83 2.62
CA GLY A 50 -17.45 -7.50 2.03
C GLY A 50 -18.68 -6.61 2.19
N ARG A 51 -19.69 -7.06 2.90
CA ARG A 51 -20.97 -6.37 3.04
C ARG A 51 -21.21 -5.78 4.42
N ASP A 52 -20.47 -6.21 5.41
CA ASP A 52 -20.59 -5.67 6.74
C ASP A 52 -19.91 -4.31 6.77
N HIS A 53 -20.69 -3.31 7.14
CA HIS A 53 -20.28 -1.95 7.29
C HIS A 53 -19.07 -1.85 8.21
N TYR A 54 -17.91 -1.60 7.63
CA TYR A 54 -16.89 -0.92 8.41
C TYR A 54 -17.25 0.56 8.38
N PRO A 55 -17.47 1.18 9.53
CA PRO A 55 -17.66 2.61 9.60
C PRO A 55 -16.51 3.30 8.87
N ILE A 56 -16.81 4.32 8.10
CA ILE A 56 -15.79 5.16 7.43
C ILE A 56 -14.78 5.72 8.46
N GLU A 57 -15.16 5.72 9.72
CA GLU A 57 -14.41 6.22 10.87
C GLU A 57 -13.46 5.17 11.49
N ASP A 58 -13.48 3.93 11.02
CA ASP A 58 -12.54 2.92 11.52
C ASP A 58 -11.11 3.33 11.16
N GLN A 59 -10.31 3.56 12.18
CA GLN A 59 -8.92 3.89 12.03
C GLN A 59 -8.18 2.68 11.44
N GLY A 60 -7.81 2.82 10.19
CA GLY A 60 -6.96 1.86 9.51
C GLY A 60 -5.53 1.86 10.06
N VAL A 61 -4.62 1.30 9.31
CA VAL A 61 -3.21 1.23 9.71
C VAL A 61 -2.53 2.60 9.64
N ASP A 62 -1.73 2.92 10.63
CA ASP A 62 -0.88 4.10 10.66
C ASP A 62 0.44 3.81 9.93
N ILE A 63 0.51 4.17 8.65
CA ILE A 63 1.70 3.95 7.83
C ILE A 63 2.89 4.82 8.20
N SER A 64 2.75 5.79 9.11
CA SER A 64 3.88 6.56 9.62
C SER A 64 4.84 5.71 10.47
N LYS A 65 4.38 4.58 10.94
CA LYS A 65 5.12 3.60 11.73
C LYS A 65 5.44 2.37 10.90
N ARG A 66 6.49 1.65 11.32
CA ARG A 66 6.78 0.34 10.75
C ARG A 66 5.67 -0.64 11.12
N LEU A 67 5.03 -1.19 10.09
CA LEU A 67 3.95 -2.16 10.26
C LEU A 67 4.52 -3.58 10.41
N GLU A 68 3.85 -4.39 11.22
CA GLU A 68 4.19 -5.81 11.37
C GLU A 68 3.79 -6.62 10.14
N ASP A 69 2.78 -6.16 9.43
CA ASP A 69 2.24 -6.79 8.22
C ASP A 69 2.23 -5.82 7.02
N GLY A 70 1.91 -6.37 5.84
CA GLY A 70 1.88 -5.60 4.59
C GLY A 70 3.27 -5.26 4.06
N HIS A 71 3.31 -4.54 2.95
CA HIS A 71 4.52 -4.35 2.17
C HIS A 71 5.07 -2.93 2.23
N LEU A 72 4.23 -1.93 2.53
CA LEU A 72 4.60 -0.52 2.52
C LEU A 72 4.24 0.17 3.84
N ASP A 73 5.18 0.94 4.34
CA ASP A 73 5.05 1.98 5.35
C ASP A 73 6.13 3.03 5.11
N LEU A 74 5.99 4.20 5.69
CA LEU A 74 6.94 5.30 5.46
C LEU A 74 8.38 4.94 5.87
N PRO A 75 8.64 4.27 7.01
CA PRO A 75 9.99 3.82 7.36
C PRO A 75 10.62 2.94 6.27
N ARG A 76 9.91 1.96 5.73
CA ARG A 76 10.43 1.08 4.67
C ARG A 76 10.57 1.79 3.33
N ILE A 77 9.68 2.73 3.01
CA ILE A 77 9.78 3.59 1.82
C ILE A 77 11.10 4.37 1.85
N PHE A 78 11.41 5.03 2.97
CA PHE A 78 12.65 5.78 3.12
C PHE A 78 13.89 4.89 3.11
N GLU A 79 13.87 3.78 3.83
CA GLU A 79 14.96 2.80 3.85
C GLU A 79 15.21 2.19 2.47
N GLY A 80 14.14 1.95 1.71
CA GLY A 80 14.20 1.43 0.35
C GLY A 80 14.60 2.45 -0.71
N GLY A 81 14.67 3.75 -0.36
CA GLY A 81 15.02 4.80 -1.32
C GLY A 81 13.96 5.04 -2.38
N LEU A 82 12.69 4.74 -2.08
CA LEU A 82 11.57 5.06 -2.97
C LEU A 82 11.33 6.57 -2.93
N GLY A 83 11.50 7.25 -4.08
CA GLY A 83 11.40 8.71 -4.19
C GLY A 83 10.00 9.22 -4.48
N VAL A 84 9.20 8.44 -5.21
CA VAL A 84 7.82 8.79 -5.59
C VAL A 84 6.94 7.56 -5.50
N GLN A 85 5.79 7.71 -4.86
CA GLN A 85 4.75 6.69 -4.79
C GLN A 85 3.43 7.25 -5.29
N TRP A 86 2.84 6.58 -6.27
CA TRP A 86 1.47 6.86 -6.68
C TRP A 86 0.52 5.95 -5.92
N TRP A 87 -0.39 6.58 -5.20
CA TRP A 87 -1.36 5.88 -4.39
C TRP A 87 -2.66 5.67 -5.16
N SER A 88 -3.15 4.44 -5.15
CA SER A 88 -4.45 4.11 -5.72
C SER A 88 -5.55 4.39 -4.69
N CYS A 89 -6.46 5.29 -5.05
CA CYS A 89 -7.66 5.60 -4.26
C CYS A 89 -8.88 4.89 -4.84
N PHE A 90 -8.77 3.59 -5.07
CA PHE A 90 -9.89 2.83 -5.60
C PHE A 90 -10.85 2.36 -4.50
N VAL A 91 -12.10 2.23 -4.86
CA VAL A 91 -13.15 1.68 -3.99
C VAL A 91 -13.60 0.33 -4.52
N TYR A 92 -13.70 -0.64 -3.62
CA TYR A 92 -14.15 -1.98 -3.97
C TYR A 92 -15.55 -1.96 -4.58
N SER A 93 -15.76 -2.74 -5.64
CA SER A 93 -17.01 -2.79 -6.41
C SER A 93 -18.25 -3.21 -5.58
N GLY A 94 -18.07 -3.93 -4.49
CA GLY A 94 -19.13 -4.31 -3.58
C GLY A 94 -19.89 -3.12 -2.97
N TYR A 95 -19.27 -1.94 -2.89
CA TYR A 95 -19.90 -0.72 -2.41
C TYR A 95 -20.85 -0.06 -3.43
N ILE A 96 -20.83 -0.47 -4.69
CA ILE A 96 -21.74 0.06 -5.73
C ILE A 96 -23.20 -0.22 -5.35
N ALA A 97 -23.49 -1.43 -4.90
CA ALA A 97 -24.86 -1.82 -4.51
C ALA A 97 -25.40 -1.00 -3.33
N LYS A 98 -24.51 -0.50 -2.47
CA LYS A 98 -24.85 0.32 -1.30
C LYS A 98 -24.92 1.81 -1.61
N LYS A 99 -24.51 2.24 -2.80
CA LYS A 99 -24.38 3.65 -3.22
C LYS A 99 -23.38 4.47 -2.37
N GLU A 100 -22.38 3.80 -1.78
CA GLU A 100 -21.38 4.39 -0.88
C GLU A 100 -20.05 4.71 -1.59
N THR A 101 -19.95 4.46 -2.89
CA THR A 101 -18.69 4.58 -3.63
C THR A 101 -18.09 5.98 -3.63
N ILE A 102 -18.94 7.01 -3.72
CA ILE A 102 -18.48 8.41 -3.74
C ILE A 102 -17.94 8.80 -2.37
N ASP A 103 -18.69 8.53 -1.31
CA ASP A 103 -18.32 8.90 0.05
C ASP A 103 -17.00 8.21 0.45
N ARG A 104 -16.86 6.92 0.12
CA ARG A 104 -15.61 6.17 0.36
C ARG A 104 -14.45 6.67 -0.48
N SER A 105 -14.67 7.07 -1.73
CA SER A 105 -13.60 7.66 -2.55
C SER A 105 -13.10 8.97 -1.96
N LEU A 106 -13.98 9.80 -1.44
CA LEU A 106 -13.61 11.06 -0.80
C LEU A 106 -12.77 10.82 0.46
N VAL A 107 -13.13 9.84 1.29
CA VAL A 107 -12.35 9.46 2.47
C VAL A 107 -10.95 8.94 2.12
N LEU A 108 -10.79 8.26 0.98
CA LEU A 108 -9.47 7.79 0.52
C LEU A 108 -8.55 8.94 0.05
N ILE A 109 -9.12 10.08 -0.32
CA ILE A 109 -8.37 11.24 -0.85
C ILE A 109 -8.03 12.22 0.28
N ASP A 110 -8.86 12.31 1.32
CA ASP A 110 -8.71 13.24 2.43
C ASP A 110 -7.63 12.79 3.42
#